data_39ebc216137057563125f23c659e66fe
#
_entry.id   39ebc216137057563125f23c659e66fe
#
_cell.length_a   1.000
_cell.length_b   1.000
_cell.length_c   1.000
_cell.angle_alpha   90.00
_cell.angle_beta   90.00
_cell.angle_gamma   90.00
#
_symmetry.space_group_name_H-M   'P 1'
#
loop_
_entity.id
_entity.type
_entity.pdbx_description
1 polymer ?
#
loop_
_entity_poly.entity_id
_entity_poly.type
_entity_poly.pdbx_seq_one_letter_code
_entity_poly.pdbx_strand_id
1 'polypeptide(L)'
;MEYIKLNNGLPMPTLGYGVFKIGDEETARCVADAIDVGYRLIDTAQVYQNERGVGEGIRRRGVAREDLFLTTKVWISNAGERKAAASIDESLQRLGTDYIDLLLIHQPYGDYYGTWRAMETALMMGKVRALGVSNFSRGRFTDLAAYGKVLPAVNQVEANVFSQQQTLDELLHHFDTRIMAWAPLSQGGEDLFDNELLISLAQRHHKTVAQIALRWLIQRGCIAIPKTVRKERMQENFDVFDFRLSDEEMLQIAALNRSDTGTRDFDDPEFIKRLLSFTV
;
A
#
# COMPACT_ATOMS: atom_id res chain seq x y z
N MET A 1 3.76 14.50 9.57
CA MET A 1 3.51 13.07 9.25
C MET A 1 2.78 12.43 10.42
N GLU A 2 1.67 11.74 10.18
CA GLU A 2 0.93 10.95 11.17
C GLU A 2 1.33 9.47 11.07
N TYR A 3 1.18 8.74 12.18
CA TYR A 3 1.50 7.30 12.26
C TYR A 3 0.33 6.54 12.81
N ILE A 4 0.13 5.32 12.32
CA ILE A 4 -0.83 4.35 12.85
C ILE A 4 -0.07 3.16 13.44
N LYS A 5 -0.58 2.63 14.55
CA LYS A 5 0.00 1.45 15.17
C LYS A 5 -0.59 0.20 14.52
N LEU A 6 0.26 -0.69 14.01
CA LEU A 6 -0.12 -2.00 13.50
C LEU A 6 -0.42 -2.98 14.65
N ASN A 7 -1.09 -4.11 14.35
CA ASN A 7 -1.48 -5.13 15.33
C ASN A 7 -0.28 -5.76 16.09
N ASN A 8 0.92 -5.68 15.55
CA ASN A 8 2.16 -6.11 16.21
C ASN A 8 2.86 -4.97 16.98
N GLY A 9 2.25 -3.81 17.06
CA GLY A 9 2.77 -2.64 17.78
C GLY A 9 3.70 -1.73 16.98
N LEU A 10 4.09 -2.10 15.75
CA LEU A 10 4.97 -1.30 14.91
C LEU A 10 4.27 -0.01 14.43
N PRO A 11 4.87 1.18 14.61
CA PRO A 11 4.32 2.41 14.05
C PRO A 11 4.58 2.47 12.53
N MET A 12 3.52 2.73 11.75
CA MET A 12 3.58 2.85 10.30
C MET A 12 3.10 4.24 9.87
N PRO A 13 3.81 4.96 8.96
CA PRO A 13 3.31 6.22 8.40
C PRO A 13 1.96 6.02 7.69
N THR A 14 1.01 6.94 7.89
CA THR A 14 -0.32 6.87 7.27
C THR A 14 -0.33 7.31 5.80
N LEU A 15 0.76 7.94 5.34
CA LEU A 15 0.97 8.33 3.94
C LEU A 15 2.30 7.79 3.45
N GLY A 16 2.27 7.06 2.34
CA GLY A 16 3.44 6.50 1.68
C GLY A 16 3.58 6.95 0.23
N TYR A 17 4.67 6.55 -0.38
CA TYR A 17 4.98 6.79 -1.78
C TYR A 17 5.03 5.46 -2.55
N GLY A 18 4.12 5.28 -3.52
CA GLY A 18 4.06 4.11 -4.38
C GLY A 18 4.90 4.28 -5.65
N VAL A 19 5.59 3.20 -6.08
CA VAL A 19 6.47 3.23 -7.28
C VAL A 19 5.96 2.34 -8.44
N PHE A 20 4.70 1.93 -8.40
CA PHE A 20 4.13 1.13 -9.50
C PHE A 20 4.20 1.87 -10.85
N LYS A 21 4.60 1.16 -11.92
CA LYS A 21 4.79 1.71 -13.27
C LYS A 21 5.81 2.86 -13.34
N ILE A 22 6.87 2.79 -12.55
CA ILE A 22 8.07 3.62 -12.70
C ILE A 22 9.21 2.67 -13.05
N GLY A 23 9.97 2.97 -14.12
CA GLY A 23 11.14 2.19 -14.50
C GLY A 23 12.23 2.25 -13.44
N ASP A 24 13.12 1.25 -13.41
CA ASP A 24 14.10 1.10 -12.33
C ASP A 24 15.01 2.34 -12.17
N GLU A 25 15.55 2.88 -13.26
CA GLU A 25 16.41 4.07 -13.22
C GLU A 25 15.67 5.33 -12.74
N GLU A 26 14.44 5.53 -13.22
CA GLU A 26 13.61 6.66 -12.78
C GLU A 26 13.15 6.51 -11.34
N THR A 27 12.97 5.28 -10.87
CA THR A 27 12.56 4.99 -9.49
C THR A 27 13.58 5.54 -8.50
N ALA A 28 14.88 5.41 -8.76
CA ALA A 28 15.93 5.95 -7.89
C ALA A 28 15.80 7.47 -7.68
N ARG A 29 15.54 8.22 -8.75
CA ARG A 29 15.29 9.66 -8.66
C ARG A 29 14.00 9.96 -7.89
N CYS A 30 12.91 9.29 -8.25
CA CYS A 30 11.61 9.53 -7.65
C CYS A 30 11.58 9.21 -6.14
N VAL A 31 12.23 8.13 -5.72
CA VAL A 31 12.35 7.77 -4.29
C VAL A 31 13.19 8.82 -3.55
N ALA A 32 14.30 9.25 -4.14
CA ALA A 32 15.11 10.31 -3.57
C ALA A 32 14.31 11.62 -3.39
N ASP A 33 13.55 12.03 -4.42
CA ASP A 33 12.68 13.21 -4.35
C ASP A 33 11.58 13.06 -3.29
N ALA A 34 10.96 11.88 -3.17
CA ALA A 34 9.96 11.61 -2.15
C ALA A 34 10.54 11.71 -0.72
N ILE A 35 11.74 11.17 -0.50
CA ILE A 35 12.44 11.29 0.79
C ILE A 35 12.75 12.75 1.11
N ASP A 36 13.19 13.54 0.14
CA ASP A 36 13.45 14.98 0.31
C ASP A 36 12.18 15.76 0.69
N VAL A 37 11.03 15.38 0.11
CA VAL A 37 9.72 15.97 0.46
C VAL A 37 9.29 15.64 1.89
N GLY A 38 9.75 14.51 2.43
CA GLY A 38 9.41 14.07 3.78
C GLY A 38 8.75 12.70 3.88
N TYR A 39 8.52 12.00 2.76
CA TYR A 39 8.00 10.63 2.81
C TYR A 39 8.95 9.71 3.57
N ARG A 40 8.39 8.81 4.37
CA ARG A 40 9.14 7.80 5.12
C ARG A 40 8.63 6.38 4.87
N LEU A 41 7.48 6.22 4.22
CA LEU A 41 6.95 4.94 3.74
C LEU A 41 7.13 4.86 2.23
N ILE A 42 7.84 3.83 1.74
CA ILE A 42 8.03 3.52 0.32
C ILE A 42 7.41 2.15 0.02
N ASP A 43 6.53 2.09 -0.97
CA ASP A 43 5.84 0.86 -1.39
C ASP A 43 6.28 0.42 -2.79
N THR A 44 6.89 -0.76 -2.88
CA THR A 44 7.28 -1.43 -4.11
C THR A 44 6.76 -2.88 -4.16
N ALA A 45 7.18 -3.67 -5.13
CA ALA A 45 6.89 -5.10 -5.24
C ALA A 45 7.86 -5.79 -6.21
N GLN A 46 8.05 -7.10 -6.07
CA GLN A 46 8.89 -7.91 -6.95
C GLN A 46 8.51 -7.73 -8.43
N VAL A 47 7.21 -7.78 -8.75
CA VAL A 47 6.71 -7.67 -10.13
C VAL A 47 6.90 -6.27 -10.76
N TYR A 48 7.19 -5.24 -9.96
CA TYR A 48 7.47 -3.91 -10.51
C TYR A 48 8.86 -3.82 -11.13
N GLN A 49 9.74 -4.78 -10.80
CA GLN A 49 11.13 -4.87 -11.29
C GLN A 49 11.95 -3.60 -11.04
N ASN A 50 11.65 -2.88 -9.96
CA ASN A 50 12.29 -1.62 -9.61
C ASN A 50 12.79 -1.55 -8.16
N GLU A 51 12.93 -2.71 -7.48
CA GLU A 51 13.45 -2.78 -6.12
C GLU A 51 14.89 -2.25 -6.01
N ARG A 52 15.72 -2.42 -7.06
CA ARG A 52 17.08 -1.84 -7.11
C ARG A 52 17.03 -0.32 -7.12
N GLY A 53 16.17 0.26 -7.96
CA GLY A 53 15.96 1.69 -8.01
C GLY A 53 15.48 2.26 -6.68
N VAL A 54 14.62 1.54 -5.94
CA VAL A 54 14.21 1.92 -4.58
C VAL A 54 15.42 1.96 -3.66
N GLY A 55 16.22 0.88 -3.59
CA GLY A 55 17.43 0.81 -2.77
C GLY A 55 18.45 1.91 -3.11
N GLU A 56 18.63 2.18 -4.40
CA GLU A 56 19.52 3.26 -4.87
C GLU A 56 19.01 4.64 -4.44
N GLY A 57 17.70 4.91 -4.58
CA GLY A 57 17.10 6.17 -4.17
C GLY A 57 17.26 6.45 -2.68
N ILE A 58 17.10 5.42 -1.85
CA ILE A 58 17.32 5.48 -0.40
C ILE A 58 18.79 5.82 -0.10
N ARG A 59 19.74 5.09 -0.70
CA ARG A 59 21.18 5.32 -0.47
C ARG A 59 21.64 6.74 -0.86
N ARG A 60 21.08 7.30 -1.93
CA ARG A 60 21.41 8.66 -2.40
C ARG A 60 21.10 9.74 -1.37
N ARG A 61 20.18 9.52 -0.45
CA ARG A 61 19.77 10.52 0.55
C ARG A 61 20.42 10.35 1.92
N GLY A 62 21.01 9.20 2.19
CA GLY A 62 21.71 8.95 3.44
C GLY A 62 20.79 9.04 4.67
N VAL A 63 19.48 8.89 4.49
CA VAL A 63 18.53 8.79 5.61
C VAL A 63 18.76 7.45 6.32
N ALA A 64 18.78 7.47 7.64
CA ALA A 64 18.97 6.25 8.41
C ALA A 64 17.89 5.23 8.07
N ARG A 65 18.27 3.93 7.93
CA ARG A 65 17.33 2.88 7.49
C ARG A 65 16.14 2.72 8.45
N GLU A 66 16.37 2.92 9.73
CA GLU A 66 15.37 2.88 10.79
C GLU A 66 14.34 4.03 10.73
N ASP A 67 14.65 5.12 10.06
CA ASP A 67 13.72 6.23 9.83
C ASP A 67 12.78 5.97 8.64
N LEU A 68 13.01 4.90 7.88
CA LEU A 68 12.20 4.52 6.73
C LEU A 68 11.36 3.27 7.03
N PHE A 69 10.18 3.26 6.46
CA PHE A 69 9.27 2.13 6.44
C PHE A 69 9.19 1.59 5.02
N LEU A 70 9.77 0.42 4.75
CA LEU A 70 9.89 -0.14 3.41
C LEU A 70 8.94 -1.33 3.25
N THR A 71 8.09 -1.25 2.22
CA THR A 71 7.15 -2.31 1.86
C THR A 71 7.52 -2.91 0.50
N THR A 72 7.57 -4.24 0.43
CA THR A 72 7.58 -4.97 -0.85
C THR A 72 6.62 -6.16 -0.79
N LYS A 73 6.47 -6.89 -1.92
CA LYS A 73 5.42 -7.91 -2.06
C LYS A 73 5.95 -9.12 -2.81
N VAL A 74 5.64 -10.32 -2.32
CA VAL A 74 5.94 -11.59 -3.00
C VAL A 74 4.98 -11.78 -4.16
N TRP A 75 5.50 -11.96 -5.36
CA TRP A 75 4.71 -12.18 -6.57
C TRP A 75 4.26 -13.62 -6.72
N ILE A 76 3.20 -13.86 -7.51
CA ILE A 76 2.57 -15.18 -7.70
C ILE A 76 3.56 -16.23 -8.23
N SER A 77 4.47 -15.87 -9.15
CA SER A 77 5.47 -16.81 -9.67
C SER A 77 6.42 -17.36 -8.60
N ASN A 78 6.56 -16.62 -7.50
CA ASN A 78 7.34 -17.00 -6.33
C ASN A 78 6.48 -17.60 -5.20
N ALA A 79 5.20 -17.92 -5.48
CA ALA A 79 4.33 -18.53 -4.49
C ALA A 79 4.81 -19.93 -4.07
N GLY A 80 4.54 -20.29 -2.80
CA GLY A 80 4.97 -21.53 -2.16
C GLY A 80 6.21 -21.34 -1.29
N GLU A 81 6.32 -22.17 -0.24
CA GLU A 81 7.24 -21.95 0.87
C GLU A 81 8.71 -21.78 0.44
N ARG A 82 9.21 -22.70 -0.39
CA ARG A 82 10.61 -22.68 -0.84
C ARG A 82 10.91 -21.47 -1.78
N LYS A 83 10.02 -21.20 -2.74
CA LYS A 83 10.23 -20.12 -3.70
C LYS A 83 10.12 -18.75 -3.01
N ALA A 84 9.11 -18.60 -2.15
CA ALA A 84 8.92 -17.36 -1.40
C ALA A 84 10.12 -17.06 -0.50
N ALA A 85 10.67 -18.05 0.22
CA ALA A 85 11.85 -17.88 1.04
C ALA A 85 13.06 -17.36 0.23
N ALA A 86 13.34 -17.97 -0.93
CA ALA A 86 14.41 -17.52 -1.82
C ALA A 86 14.16 -16.09 -2.35
N SER A 87 12.92 -15.80 -2.80
CA SER A 87 12.57 -14.49 -3.35
C SER A 87 12.61 -13.36 -2.33
N ILE A 88 12.39 -13.66 -1.03
CA ILE A 88 12.57 -12.68 0.05
C ILE A 88 14.04 -12.27 0.16
N ASP A 89 14.97 -13.23 0.13
CA ASP A 89 16.41 -12.95 0.17
C ASP A 89 16.87 -12.15 -1.05
N GLU A 90 16.35 -12.46 -2.24
CA GLU A 90 16.59 -11.68 -3.45
C GLU A 90 16.05 -10.25 -3.35
N SER A 91 14.86 -10.05 -2.77
CA SER A 91 14.32 -8.71 -2.54
C SER A 91 15.19 -7.90 -1.59
N LEU A 92 15.67 -8.48 -0.49
CA LEU A 92 16.62 -7.85 0.42
C LEU A 92 17.90 -7.41 -0.30
N GLN A 93 18.46 -8.27 -1.16
CA GLN A 93 19.64 -7.96 -1.98
C GLN A 93 19.38 -6.81 -2.96
N ARG A 94 18.24 -6.85 -3.69
CA ARG A 94 17.87 -5.78 -4.65
C ARG A 94 17.64 -4.44 -3.95
N LEU A 95 16.97 -4.45 -2.80
CA LEU A 95 16.71 -3.26 -1.97
C LEU A 95 17.97 -2.76 -1.25
N GLY A 96 19.00 -3.61 -1.10
CA GLY A 96 20.24 -3.27 -0.39
C GLY A 96 20.03 -3.01 1.10
N THR A 97 19.24 -3.86 1.77
CA THR A 97 18.88 -3.73 3.18
C THR A 97 18.83 -5.10 3.86
N ASP A 98 19.07 -5.13 5.18
CA ASP A 98 19.04 -6.34 5.98
C ASP A 98 17.63 -6.74 6.43
N TYR A 99 16.66 -5.82 6.35
CA TYR A 99 15.27 -6.09 6.72
C TYR A 99 14.26 -5.27 5.89
N ILE A 100 13.03 -5.81 5.78
CA ILE A 100 11.83 -5.19 5.21
C ILE A 100 10.87 -4.87 6.36
N ASP A 101 10.28 -3.68 6.39
CA ASP A 101 9.33 -3.31 7.45
C ASP A 101 7.98 -4.01 7.29
N LEU A 102 7.47 -4.11 6.05
CA LEU A 102 6.23 -4.82 5.75
C LEU A 102 6.39 -5.65 4.48
N LEU A 103 6.15 -6.96 4.59
CA LEU A 103 6.11 -7.86 3.45
C LEU A 103 4.68 -8.32 3.18
N LEU A 104 4.23 -8.21 1.93
CA LEU A 104 2.88 -8.61 1.53
C LEU A 104 2.89 -9.83 0.60
N ILE A 105 1.88 -10.68 0.70
CA ILE A 105 1.46 -11.50 -0.44
C ILE A 105 0.78 -10.57 -1.44
N HIS A 106 1.30 -10.46 -2.68
CA HIS A 106 0.83 -9.47 -3.65
C HIS A 106 -0.56 -9.78 -4.20
N GLN A 107 -0.86 -11.07 -4.41
CA GLN A 107 -2.12 -11.52 -4.98
C GLN A 107 -2.59 -12.82 -4.29
N PRO A 108 -3.91 -13.00 -4.12
CA PRO A 108 -4.47 -14.14 -3.41
C PRO A 108 -4.56 -15.41 -4.28
N TYR A 109 -3.48 -15.75 -5.01
CA TYR A 109 -3.45 -16.89 -5.93
C TYR A 109 -2.22 -17.77 -5.74
N GLY A 110 -2.30 -19.00 -6.22
CA GLY A 110 -1.26 -20.00 -6.06
C GLY A 110 -1.16 -20.53 -4.62
N ASP A 111 0.00 -21.05 -4.24
CA ASP A 111 0.25 -21.54 -2.87
C ASP A 111 0.56 -20.37 -1.92
N TYR A 112 -0.45 -19.53 -1.64
CA TYR A 112 -0.28 -18.44 -0.71
C TYR A 112 -0.13 -18.90 0.75
N TYR A 113 -0.60 -20.09 1.13
CA TYR A 113 -0.34 -20.65 2.46
C TYR A 113 1.13 -21.02 2.65
N GLY A 114 1.76 -21.69 1.64
CA GLY A 114 3.19 -21.91 1.68
C GLY A 114 3.98 -20.62 1.69
N THR A 115 3.55 -19.63 0.90
CA THR A 115 4.13 -18.28 0.92
C THR A 115 4.03 -17.65 2.32
N TRP A 116 2.88 -17.75 2.98
CA TRP A 116 2.68 -17.21 4.32
C TRP A 116 3.63 -17.85 5.35
N ARG A 117 3.79 -19.19 5.32
CA ARG A 117 4.75 -19.88 6.20
C ARG A 117 6.20 -19.43 5.99
N ALA A 118 6.60 -19.19 4.74
CA ALA A 118 7.92 -18.62 4.46
C ALA A 118 8.07 -17.20 5.03
N MET A 119 7.03 -16.36 4.91
CA MET A 119 7.00 -15.02 5.47
C MET A 119 7.04 -15.03 7.00
N GLU A 120 6.30 -15.93 7.65
CA GLU A 120 6.37 -16.13 9.11
C GLU A 120 7.79 -16.55 9.57
N THR A 121 8.45 -17.40 8.79
CA THR A 121 9.84 -17.78 9.04
C THR A 121 10.78 -16.57 8.88
N ALA A 122 10.61 -15.76 7.84
CA ALA A 122 11.39 -14.54 7.63
C ALA A 122 11.18 -13.52 8.78
N LEU A 123 9.94 -13.42 9.30
CA LEU A 123 9.63 -12.61 10.49
C LEU A 123 10.41 -13.10 11.73
N MET A 124 10.37 -14.40 12.01
CA MET A 124 11.12 -14.99 13.13
C MET A 124 12.64 -14.80 13.00
N MET A 125 13.16 -14.77 11.77
CA MET A 125 14.58 -14.52 11.48
C MET A 125 14.96 -13.04 11.53
N GLY A 126 14.00 -12.12 11.74
CA GLY A 126 14.24 -10.69 11.76
C GLY A 126 14.46 -10.05 10.36
N LYS A 127 14.27 -10.81 9.28
CA LYS A 127 14.35 -10.31 7.90
C LYS A 127 13.15 -9.44 7.52
N VAL A 128 12.03 -9.59 8.23
CA VAL A 128 10.79 -8.84 8.04
C VAL A 128 10.25 -8.42 9.40
N ARG A 129 9.64 -7.22 9.51
CA ARG A 129 9.13 -6.70 10.79
C ARG A 129 7.61 -6.81 10.93
N ALA A 130 6.86 -6.82 9.82
CA ALA A 130 5.42 -7.03 9.79
C ALA A 130 5.01 -7.78 8.53
N LEU A 131 3.92 -8.55 8.61
CA LEU A 131 3.36 -9.31 7.51
C LEU A 131 1.99 -8.77 7.13
N GLY A 132 1.65 -8.84 5.86
CA GLY A 132 0.34 -8.47 5.36
C GLY A 132 0.00 -9.16 4.05
N VAL A 133 -1.14 -8.80 3.52
CA VAL A 133 -1.66 -9.34 2.26
C VAL A 133 -2.09 -8.19 1.34
N SER A 134 -2.32 -8.51 0.07
CA SER A 134 -2.86 -7.56 -0.89
C SER A 134 -3.93 -8.22 -1.75
N ASN A 135 -5.03 -7.50 -1.99
CA ASN A 135 -6.18 -7.93 -2.78
C ASN A 135 -6.91 -9.17 -2.23
N PHE A 136 -6.80 -9.44 -0.94
CA PHE A 136 -7.53 -10.51 -0.30
C PHE A 136 -8.98 -10.08 -0.06
N SER A 137 -9.93 -10.84 -0.62
CA SER A 137 -11.36 -10.71 -0.30
C SER A 137 -11.62 -11.11 1.15
N ARG A 138 -12.80 -10.77 1.67
CA ARG A 138 -13.20 -11.13 3.05
C ARG A 138 -13.03 -12.62 3.34
N GLY A 139 -13.47 -13.48 2.41
CA GLY A 139 -13.37 -14.94 2.59
C GLY A 139 -11.92 -15.42 2.63
N ARG A 140 -11.08 -14.98 1.68
CA ARG A 140 -9.66 -15.36 1.62
C ARG A 140 -8.85 -14.81 2.80
N PHE A 141 -9.18 -13.59 3.23
CA PHE A 141 -8.56 -13.01 4.42
C PHE A 141 -8.89 -13.81 5.68
N THR A 142 -10.19 -14.10 5.90
CA THR A 142 -10.65 -14.88 7.07
C THR A 142 -10.03 -16.28 7.09
N ASP A 143 -9.95 -16.92 5.93
CA ASP A 143 -9.36 -18.24 5.77
C ASP A 143 -7.86 -18.23 6.15
N LEU A 144 -7.07 -17.30 5.59
CA LEU A 144 -5.66 -17.16 5.96
C LEU A 144 -5.47 -16.81 7.44
N ALA A 145 -6.28 -15.90 7.99
CA ALA A 145 -6.20 -15.49 9.39
C ALA A 145 -6.53 -16.62 10.37
N ALA A 146 -7.39 -17.57 9.96
CA ALA A 146 -7.73 -18.74 10.78
C ALA A 146 -6.60 -19.76 10.90
N TYR A 147 -5.73 -19.86 9.89
CA TYR A 147 -4.68 -20.89 9.81
C TYR A 147 -3.26 -20.35 9.97
N GLY A 148 -3.05 -19.04 9.74
CA GLY A 148 -1.76 -18.39 9.97
C GLY A 148 -1.44 -18.30 11.47
N LYS A 149 -0.16 -18.43 11.83
CA LYS A 149 0.31 -18.20 13.21
C LYS A 149 0.40 -16.71 13.55
N VAL A 150 0.58 -15.89 12.52
CA VAL A 150 0.66 -14.43 12.60
C VAL A 150 -0.53 -13.86 11.85
N LEU A 151 -1.23 -12.90 12.44
CA LEU A 151 -2.30 -12.17 11.75
C LEU A 151 -1.72 -11.15 10.77
N PRO A 152 -2.30 -10.99 9.55
CA PRO A 152 -1.90 -9.92 8.67
C PRO A 152 -2.11 -8.55 9.33
N ALA A 153 -1.07 -7.70 9.35
CA ALA A 153 -1.18 -6.35 9.89
C ALA A 153 -1.88 -5.37 8.93
N VAL A 154 -1.83 -5.69 7.64
CA VAL A 154 -2.36 -4.86 6.55
C VAL A 154 -3.01 -5.75 5.49
N ASN A 155 -4.12 -5.27 4.91
CA ASN A 155 -4.62 -5.72 3.62
C ASN A 155 -4.55 -4.54 2.64
N GLN A 156 -3.65 -4.62 1.64
CA GLN A 156 -3.49 -3.57 0.64
C GLN A 156 -4.47 -3.79 -0.51
N VAL A 157 -5.48 -2.94 -0.63
CA VAL A 157 -6.56 -3.05 -1.61
C VAL A 157 -6.78 -1.75 -2.35
N GLU A 158 -7.49 -1.80 -3.50
CA GLU A 158 -8.01 -0.58 -4.11
C GLU A 158 -8.95 0.10 -3.13
N ALA A 159 -8.58 1.32 -2.70
CA ALA A 159 -9.46 2.12 -1.87
C ALA A 159 -9.33 3.60 -2.18
N ASN A 160 -10.46 4.25 -2.44
CA ASN A 160 -10.59 5.67 -2.75
C ASN A 160 -12.03 6.12 -2.41
N VAL A 161 -12.36 7.38 -2.65
CA VAL A 161 -13.66 7.94 -2.31
C VAL A 161 -14.85 7.27 -3.02
N PHE A 162 -14.62 6.57 -4.16
CA PHE A 162 -15.67 5.88 -4.92
C PHE A 162 -15.70 4.36 -4.68
N SER A 163 -14.62 3.81 -4.11
CA SER A 163 -14.49 2.40 -3.76
C SER A 163 -13.94 2.32 -2.34
N GLN A 164 -14.85 2.32 -1.37
CA GLN A 164 -14.48 2.60 0.02
C GLN A 164 -14.14 1.37 0.84
N GLN A 165 -14.40 0.16 0.33
CA GLN A 165 -14.12 -1.10 1.01
C GLN A 165 -14.78 -1.21 2.40
N GLN A 166 -15.99 -0.66 2.58
CA GLN A 166 -16.64 -0.55 3.90
C GLN A 166 -16.80 -1.90 4.57
N THR A 167 -17.38 -2.88 3.85
CA THR A 167 -17.62 -4.23 4.41
C THR A 167 -16.33 -5.01 4.68
N LEU A 168 -15.26 -4.73 3.92
CA LEU A 168 -13.95 -5.30 4.20
C LEU A 168 -13.30 -4.62 5.40
N ASP A 169 -13.38 -3.31 5.50
CA ASP A 169 -12.84 -2.50 6.61
C ASP A 169 -13.46 -2.93 7.96
N GLU A 170 -14.78 -3.12 8.00
CA GLU A 170 -15.48 -3.64 9.17
C GLU A 170 -14.94 -5.02 9.60
N LEU A 171 -14.72 -5.94 8.66
CA LEU A 171 -14.13 -7.24 8.95
C LEU A 171 -12.69 -7.09 9.49
N LEU A 172 -11.86 -6.29 8.84
CA LEU A 172 -10.45 -6.12 9.18
C LEU A 172 -10.26 -5.52 10.57
N HIS A 173 -11.16 -4.65 11.01
CA HIS A 173 -11.16 -4.09 12.38
C HIS A 173 -11.24 -5.17 13.47
N HIS A 174 -11.96 -6.29 13.24
CA HIS A 174 -12.05 -7.39 14.19
C HIS A 174 -10.71 -8.12 14.38
N PHE A 175 -9.79 -7.97 13.43
CA PHE A 175 -8.45 -8.56 13.45
C PHE A 175 -7.36 -7.52 13.75
N ASP A 176 -7.71 -6.27 14.06
CA ASP A 176 -6.80 -5.13 14.18
C ASP A 176 -5.88 -4.99 12.94
N THR A 177 -6.41 -5.35 11.77
CA THR A 177 -5.75 -5.22 10.46
C THR A 177 -6.14 -3.90 9.81
N ARG A 178 -5.20 -3.21 9.15
CA ARG A 178 -5.45 -1.92 8.51
C ARG A 178 -5.61 -2.05 6.99
N ILE A 179 -6.46 -1.21 6.41
CA ILE A 179 -6.48 -1.01 4.96
C ILE A 179 -5.27 -0.16 4.56
N MET A 180 -4.52 -0.63 3.56
CA MET A 180 -3.55 0.16 2.84
C MET A 180 -4.08 0.41 1.42
N ALA A 181 -4.36 1.67 1.10
CA ALA A 181 -5.07 2.06 -0.11
C ALA A 181 -4.13 2.21 -1.30
N TRP A 182 -4.15 1.27 -2.26
CA TRP A 182 -3.60 1.54 -3.58
C TRP A 182 -4.65 2.25 -4.44
N ALA A 183 -4.20 3.02 -5.44
CA ALA A 183 -5.03 3.94 -6.23
C ALA A 183 -5.92 4.89 -5.38
N PRO A 184 -5.36 5.56 -4.34
CA PRO A 184 -6.12 6.45 -3.47
C PRO A 184 -6.71 7.65 -4.20
N LEU A 185 -6.18 7.98 -5.38
CA LEU A 185 -6.63 9.05 -6.28
C LEU A 185 -7.29 8.48 -7.55
N SER A 186 -7.95 7.32 -7.49
CA SER A 186 -8.70 6.70 -8.60
C SER A 186 -7.90 6.60 -9.90
N GLN A 187 -6.57 6.38 -9.80
CA GLN A 187 -5.62 6.36 -10.93
C GLN A 187 -5.62 7.64 -11.79
N GLY A 188 -6.07 8.76 -11.26
CA GLY A 188 -6.16 10.05 -11.97
C GLY A 188 -7.41 10.16 -12.85
N GLY A 189 -8.44 9.36 -12.58
CA GLY A 189 -9.72 9.42 -13.33
C GLY A 189 -10.39 10.78 -13.19
N GLU A 190 -11.00 11.25 -14.28
CA GLU A 190 -11.68 12.58 -14.36
C GLU A 190 -12.80 12.70 -13.31
N ASP A 191 -13.55 11.63 -13.05
CA ASP A 191 -14.60 11.59 -12.02
C ASP A 191 -14.16 12.11 -10.65
N LEU A 192 -12.90 11.90 -10.27
CA LEU A 192 -12.38 12.37 -8.98
C LEU A 192 -12.21 13.89 -8.97
N PHE A 193 -11.59 14.42 -10.03
CA PHE A 193 -11.19 15.82 -10.09
C PHE A 193 -12.33 16.76 -10.50
N ASP A 194 -13.38 16.21 -11.14
CA ASP A 194 -14.56 16.94 -11.58
C ASP A 194 -15.76 16.81 -10.62
N ASN A 195 -15.58 16.08 -9.50
CA ASN A 195 -16.65 15.89 -8.51
C ASN A 195 -16.95 17.19 -7.76
N GLU A 196 -18.17 17.72 -7.89
CA GLU A 196 -18.60 19.01 -7.33
C GLU A 196 -18.44 19.10 -5.82
N LEU A 197 -18.74 18.00 -5.08
CA LEU A 197 -18.56 17.98 -3.64
C LEU A 197 -17.09 18.12 -3.27
N LEU A 198 -16.21 17.33 -3.90
CA LEU A 198 -14.78 17.37 -3.60
C LEU A 198 -14.15 18.70 -3.97
N ILE A 199 -14.59 19.34 -5.08
CA ILE A 199 -14.18 20.68 -5.49
C ILE A 199 -14.61 21.72 -4.43
N SER A 200 -15.87 21.64 -3.97
CA SER A 200 -16.38 22.54 -2.93
C SER A 200 -15.60 22.42 -1.62
N LEU A 201 -15.30 21.19 -1.20
CA LEU A 201 -14.47 20.93 0.00
C LEU A 201 -13.03 21.44 -0.19
N ALA A 202 -12.45 21.21 -1.35
CA ALA A 202 -11.11 21.71 -1.68
C ALA A 202 -11.02 23.24 -1.58
N GLN A 203 -12.00 23.95 -2.12
CA GLN A 203 -12.10 25.42 -2.02
C GLN A 203 -12.23 25.89 -0.55
N ARG A 204 -13.07 25.22 0.26
CA ARG A 204 -13.31 25.55 1.66
C ARG A 204 -12.05 25.42 2.52
N HIS A 205 -11.28 24.37 2.27
CA HIS A 205 -10.05 24.07 3.01
C HIS A 205 -8.79 24.71 2.39
N HIS A 206 -8.91 25.44 1.27
CA HIS A 206 -7.77 25.97 0.50
C HIS A 206 -6.77 24.86 0.11
N LYS A 207 -7.28 23.71 -0.28
CA LYS A 207 -6.56 22.51 -0.68
C LYS A 207 -6.98 22.05 -2.08
N THR A 208 -6.30 21.04 -2.63
CA THR A 208 -6.69 20.40 -3.88
C THR A 208 -7.63 19.22 -3.63
N VAL A 209 -8.34 18.78 -4.66
CA VAL A 209 -9.18 17.56 -4.59
C VAL A 209 -8.35 16.34 -4.18
N ALA A 210 -7.10 16.24 -4.67
CA ALA A 210 -6.19 15.15 -4.28
C ALA A 210 -5.92 15.17 -2.77
N GLN A 211 -5.66 16.34 -2.19
CA GLN A 211 -5.43 16.48 -0.76
C GLN A 211 -6.67 16.12 0.07
N ILE A 212 -7.87 16.52 -0.37
CA ILE A 212 -9.14 16.14 0.29
C ILE A 212 -9.30 14.61 0.28
N ALA A 213 -9.10 13.96 -0.86
CA ALA A 213 -9.26 12.51 -0.98
C ALA A 213 -8.24 11.75 -0.11
N LEU A 214 -6.97 12.18 -0.09
CA LEU A 214 -5.93 11.58 0.75
C LEU A 214 -6.21 11.81 2.24
N ARG A 215 -6.62 13.03 2.63
CA ARG A 215 -6.96 13.34 4.02
C ARG A 215 -8.13 12.51 4.52
N TRP A 216 -9.15 12.34 3.70
CA TRP A 216 -10.30 11.51 4.01
C TRP A 216 -9.90 10.05 4.30
N LEU A 217 -9.05 9.43 3.46
CA LEU A 217 -8.54 8.07 3.70
C LEU A 217 -7.75 7.99 5.01
N ILE A 218 -6.86 8.94 5.25
CA ILE A 218 -6.04 8.99 6.48
C ILE A 218 -6.93 9.13 7.73
N GLN A 219 -7.96 9.98 7.69
CA GLN A 219 -8.88 10.17 8.82
C GLN A 219 -9.75 8.94 9.09
N ARG A 220 -10.00 8.07 8.10
CA ARG A 220 -10.61 6.76 8.28
C ARG A 220 -9.69 5.73 8.93
N GLY A 221 -8.41 6.05 9.15
CA GLY A 221 -7.41 5.10 9.62
C GLY A 221 -6.81 4.22 8.53
N CYS A 222 -6.98 4.58 7.26
CA CYS A 222 -6.32 3.94 6.14
C CYS A 222 -4.90 4.49 5.93
N ILE A 223 -4.02 3.65 5.38
CA ILE A 223 -2.69 4.06 4.92
C ILE A 223 -2.80 4.34 3.41
N ALA A 224 -2.52 5.56 2.96
CA ALA A 224 -2.63 5.93 1.55
C ALA A 224 -1.27 5.91 0.84
N ILE A 225 -1.20 5.30 -0.36
CA ILE A 225 0.04 5.22 -1.16
C ILE A 225 -0.16 5.82 -2.57
N PRO A 226 -0.29 7.15 -2.69
CA PRO A 226 -0.33 7.80 -3.99
C PRO A 226 0.98 7.62 -4.75
N LYS A 227 0.90 7.64 -6.10
CA LYS A 227 2.03 7.56 -7.02
C LYS A 227 2.08 8.78 -7.92
N THR A 228 3.23 9.37 -8.07
CA THR A 228 3.54 10.40 -9.06
C THR A 228 5.04 10.42 -9.37
N VAL A 229 5.43 10.85 -10.56
CA VAL A 229 6.85 11.06 -10.92
C VAL A 229 7.25 12.54 -10.83
N ARG A 230 6.31 13.43 -10.51
CA ARG A 230 6.53 14.88 -10.42
C ARG A 230 6.68 15.32 -8.97
N LYS A 231 7.81 15.96 -8.67
CA LYS A 231 8.15 16.40 -7.30
C LYS A 231 7.12 17.38 -6.72
N GLU A 232 6.57 18.26 -7.54
CA GLU A 232 5.54 19.22 -7.13
C GLU A 232 4.27 18.50 -6.64
N ARG A 233 3.87 17.41 -7.34
CA ARG A 233 2.74 16.59 -6.89
C ARG A 233 3.07 15.73 -5.67
N MET A 234 4.33 15.35 -5.47
CA MET A 234 4.74 14.69 -4.23
C MET A 234 4.57 15.65 -3.04
N GLN A 235 4.97 16.92 -3.20
CA GLN A 235 4.79 17.97 -2.18
C GLN A 235 3.31 18.22 -1.90
N GLU A 236 2.49 18.40 -2.96
CA GLU A 236 1.05 18.57 -2.85
C GLU A 236 0.40 17.41 -2.09
N ASN A 237 0.66 16.16 -2.48
CA ASN A 237 0.10 14.97 -1.83
C ASN A 237 0.58 14.82 -0.38
N PHE A 238 1.77 15.33 -0.04
CA PHE A 238 2.32 15.26 1.31
C PHE A 238 1.72 16.30 2.26
N ASP A 239 1.25 17.43 1.72
CA ASP A 239 0.69 18.56 2.48
C ASP A 239 -0.78 18.33 2.86
N VAL A 240 -1.01 17.27 3.66
CA VAL A 240 -2.36 16.80 4.08
C VAL A 240 -2.52 16.72 5.60
N PHE A 241 -1.49 17.14 6.37
CA PHE A 241 -1.49 16.99 7.82
C PHE A 241 -1.80 18.28 8.59
N ASP A 242 -1.97 19.39 7.90
CA ASP A 242 -2.20 20.73 8.48
C ASP A 242 -3.70 21.10 8.55
N PHE A 243 -4.60 20.25 8.07
CA PHE A 243 -6.03 20.43 8.13
C PHE A 243 -6.76 19.14 8.51
N ARG A 244 -8.05 19.28 8.85
CA ARG A 244 -8.91 18.14 9.18
C ARG A 244 -10.30 18.36 8.57
N LEU A 245 -10.86 17.31 8.00
CA LEU A 245 -12.26 17.28 7.58
C LEU A 245 -13.16 17.12 8.82
N SER A 246 -14.28 17.83 8.86
CA SER A 246 -15.29 17.66 9.89
C SER A 246 -16.02 16.32 9.76
N ASP A 247 -16.72 15.88 10.79
CA ASP A 247 -17.49 14.64 10.76
C ASP A 247 -18.58 14.68 9.68
N GLU A 248 -19.20 15.85 9.45
CA GLU A 248 -20.16 16.06 8.38
C GLU A 248 -19.53 15.90 6.99
N GLU A 249 -18.35 16.49 6.75
CA GLU A 249 -17.61 16.36 5.51
C GLU A 249 -17.15 14.92 5.27
N MET A 250 -16.74 14.22 6.33
CA MET A 250 -16.41 12.79 6.27
C MET A 250 -17.60 11.96 5.81
N LEU A 251 -18.82 12.24 6.33
CA LEU A 251 -20.05 11.57 5.93
C LEU A 251 -20.48 11.92 4.50
N GLN A 252 -20.34 13.19 4.08
CA GLN A 252 -20.63 13.60 2.72
C GLN A 252 -19.76 12.85 1.71
N ILE A 253 -18.46 12.71 1.98
CA ILE A 253 -17.55 11.92 1.13
C ILE A 253 -17.89 10.41 1.21
N ALA A 254 -18.28 9.90 2.37
CA ALA A 254 -18.72 8.51 2.52
C ALA A 254 -19.91 8.18 1.63
N ALA A 255 -20.81 9.13 1.36
CA ALA A 255 -21.94 8.97 0.45
C ALA A 255 -21.55 8.83 -1.04
N LEU A 256 -20.29 9.10 -1.41
CA LEU A 256 -19.80 8.93 -2.79
C LEU A 256 -19.47 7.47 -3.13
N ASN A 257 -19.59 6.53 -2.18
CA ASN A 257 -19.26 5.12 -2.42
C ASN A 257 -20.10 4.54 -3.57
N ARG A 258 -19.43 3.97 -4.57
CA ARG A 258 -20.06 3.31 -5.74
C ARG A 258 -19.84 1.81 -5.73
N SER A 259 -18.78 1.34 -5.08
CA SER A 259 -18.37 -0.06 -5.03
C SER A 259 -17.59 -0.37 -3.77
N ASP A 260 -17.90 -1.51 -3.16
CA ASP A 260 -17.14 -2.05 -2.01
C ASP A 260 -16.03 -3.01 -2.41
N THR A 261 -15.85 -3.30 -3.71
CA THR A 261 -14.90 -4.32 -4.19
C THR A 261 -13.81 -3.77 -5.12
N GLY A 262 -13.81 -2.46 -5.37
CA GLY A 262 -12.88 -1.85 -6.32
C GLY A 262 -13.37 -1.90 -7.76
N THR A 263 -12.51 -1.48 -8.69
CA THR A 263 -12.79 -1.45 -10.14
C THR A 263 -12.43 -2.76 -10.84
N ARG A 264 -11.76 -3.68 -10.14
CA ARG A 264 -11.29 -4.96 -10.69
C ARG A 264 -12.03 -6.12 -10.04
N ASP A 265 -12.50 -7.03 -10.88
CA ASP A 265 -12.98 -8.33 -10.43
C ASP A 265 -11.79 -9.29 -10.26
N PHE A 266 -11.43 -9.53 -8.99
CA PHE A 266 -10.36 -10.48 -8.63
C PHE A 266 -10.81 -11.95 -8.71
N ASP A 267 -12.06 -12.23 -8.99
CA ASP A 267 -12.57 -13.58 -9.23
C ASP A 267 -12.81 -13.86 -10.73
N ASP A 268 -12.56 -12.87 -11.62
CA ASP A 268 -12.61 -13.07 -13.09
C ASP A 268 -11.49 -14.02 -13.55
N PRO A 269 -11.83 -15.19 -14.14
CA PRO A 269 -10.85 -16.17 -14.61
C PRO A 269 -9.85 -15.64 -15.63
N GLU A 270 -10.27 -14.74 -16.53
CA GLU A 270 -9.36 -14.18 -17.55
C GLU A 270 -8.39 -13.18 -16.94
N PHE A 271 -8.84 -12.40 -15.96
CA PHE A 271 -7.94 -11.55 -15.19
C PHE A 271 -6.89 -12.38 -14.42
N ILE A 272 -7.32 -13.45 -13.77
CA ILE A 272 -6.44 -14.38 -13.04
C ILE A 272 -5.41 -15.02 -13.98
N LYS A 273 -5.83 -15.58 -15.11
CA LYS A 273 -4.92 -16.16 -16.11
C LYS A 273 -3.86 -15.16 -16.58
N ARG A 274 -4.26 -13.92 -16.82
CA ARG A 274 -3.34 -12.84 -17.19
C ARG A 274 -2.31 -12.56 -16.09
N LEU A 275 -2.74 -12.50 -14.82
CA LEU A 275 -1.81 -12.30 -13.71
C LEU A 275 -0.81 -13.45 -13.57
N LEU A 276 -1.27 -14.70 -13.74
CA LEU A 276 -0.44 -15.90 -13.66
C LEU A 276 0.60 -15.99 -14.80
N SER A 277 0.41 -15.29 -15.91
CA SER A 277 1.37 -15.25 -17.02
C SER A 277 2.58 -14.33 -16.76
N PHE A 278 2.52 -13.43 -15.77
CA PHE A 278 3.65 -12.58 -15.41
C PHE A 278 4.59 -13.33 -14.46
N THR A 279 5.85 -13.44 -14.87
CA THR A 279 6.94 -14.03 -14.08
C THR A 279 7.98 -12.97 -13.70
N VAL A 280 8.62 -13.11 -12.56
CA VAL A 280 9.70 -12.28 -12.04
C VAL A 280 10.82 -13.14 -11.51
#